data_87bfdd1a4483318a6d192cb70164cacf
#
_entry.id   87bfdd1a4483318a6d192cb70164cacf
#
_cell.length_a   1.000
_cell.length_b   1.000
_cell.length_c   1.000
_cell.angle_alpha   90.00
_cell.angle_beta   90.00
_cell.angle_gamma   90.00
#
_symmetry.space_group_name_H-M   'P 1'
#
loop_
_entity.id
_entity.type
_entity.pdbx_description
1 polymer ?
#
loop_
_entity_poly.entity_id
_entity_poly.type
_entity_poly.pdbx_seq_one_letter_code
_entity_poly.pdbx_strand_id
1 'polypeptide(L)'
;MKIDKTFLLDKAKVCLSPNSSERKSKEISLLVIHNISLPPGKYGGDYIEKFFTNQLNSDDDPYFEDIIDLTVSSHLLIKRDGSITQFVPFNKKAWHAGVSIFKDREDCNEFSIGIELEGTDETPYEKEQYNSLIMA
;
A
#
# COMPACT_ATOMS: atom_id res chain seq x y z
N MET A 1 9.68 13.12 -8.39
CA MET A 1 8.32 12.74 -8.81
C MET A 1 7.34 13.84 -8.45
N LYS A 2 6.30 13.96 -9.22
CA LYS A 2 5.27 14.99 -9.00
C LYS A 2 3.91 14.35 -8.86
N ILE A 3 3.03 15.00 -8.12
CA ILE A 3 1.63 14.61 -7.97
C ILE A 3 0.81 15.43 -8.98
N ASP A 4 0.01 14.76 -9.79
CA ASP A 4 -0.83 15.42 -10.78
C ASP A 4 -2.17 15.91 -10.20
N LYS A 5 -3.04 16.47 -11.06
CA LYS A 5 -4.35 17.00 -10.65
C LYS A 5 -5.30 15.93 -10.10
N THR A 6 -5.04 14.67 -10.40
CA THR A 6 -5.83 13.53 -9.90
C THR A 6 -5.25 12.92 -8.63
N PHE A 7 -4.26 13.55 -8.04
CA PHE A 7 -3.55 13.10 -6.83
C PHE A 7 -2.82 11.77 -7.04
N LEU A 8 -2.32 11.55 -8.24
CA LEU A 8 -1.49 10.41 -8.60
C LEU A 8 -0.04 10.84 -8.86
N LEU A 9 0.91 9.98 -8.52
CA LEU A 9 2.32 10.20 -8.86
C LEU A 9 2.55 9.98 -10.35
N ASP A 10 3.27 10.89 -10.98
CA ASP A 10 3.53 10.89 -12.42
C ASP A 10 4.33 9.67 -12.90
N LYS A 11 5.16 9.08 -12.05
CA LYS A 11 6.03 7.94 -12.40
C LYS A 11 5.58 6.61 -11.80
N ALA A 12 4.43 6.56 -11.16
CA ALA A 12 3.88 5.32 -10.65
C ALA A 12 3.01 4.63 -11.70
N LYS A 13 3.05 3.30 -11.71
CA LYS A 13 2.04 2.50 -12.40
C LYS A 13 0.73 2.63 -11.61
N VAL A 14 -0.36 2.90 -12.29
CA VAL A 14 -1.67 3.04 -11.64
C VAL A 14 -2.42 1.72 -11.71
N CYS A 15 -2.88 1.25 -10.55
CA CYS A 15 -3.68 0.04 -10.39
C CYS A 15 -4.74 0.31 -9.32
N LEU A 16 -5.83 1.00 -9.70
CA LEU A 16 -6.79 1.51 -8.71
C LEU A 16 -7.48 0.40 -7.94
N SER A 17 -7.50 0.55 -6.62
CA SER A 17 -8.17 -0.35 -5.69
C SER A 17 -9.57 0.16 -5.35
N PRO A 18 -10.59 -0.73 -5.27
CA PRO A 18 -11.90 -0.36 -4.73
C PRO A 18 -11.89 -0.17 -3.21
N ASN A 19 -10.83 -0.62 -2.53
CA ASN A 19 -10.70 -0.57 -1.07
C ASN A 19 -10.23 0.81 -0.62
N SER A 20 -11.01 1.82 -0.94
CA SER A 20 -10.73 3.22 -0.62
C SER A 20 -12.03 3.95 -0.33
N SER A 21 -11.94 5.08 0.34
CA SER A 21 -13.10 5.93 0.63
C SER A 21 -12.68 7.39 0.76
N GLU A 22 -13.68 8.27 0.81
CA GLU A 22 -13.44 9.69 0.99
C GLU A 22 -12.90 9.98 2.39
N ARG A 23 -11.99 10.95 2.49
CA ARG A 23 -11.51 11.42 3.77
C ARG A 23 -12.57 12.36 4.41
N LYS A 24 -12.77 12.23 5.71
CA LYS A 24 -13.61 13.18 6.46
C LYS A 24 -12.88 14.50 6.67
N SER A 25 -11.55 14.45 6.77
CA SER A 25 -10.69 15.62 6.90
C SER A 25 -9.75 15.70 5.73
N LYS A 26 -9.42 16.92 5.29
CA LYS A 26 -8.43 17.14 4.23
C LYS A 26 -7.00 17.15 4.76
N GLU A 27 -6.83 17.14 6.09
CA GLU A 27 -5.51 17.10 6.70
C GLU A 27 -4.85 15.75 6.53
N ILE A 28 -3.63 15.73 6.01
CA ILE A 28 -2.76 14.55 5.95
C ILE A 28 -1.50 14.90 6.74
N SER A 29 -1.30 14.23 7.87
CA SER A 29 -0.24 14.57 8.82
C SER A 29 0.62 13.37 9.23
N LEU A 30 0.35 12.18 8.69
CA LEU A 30 1.05 10.96 9.06
C LEU A 30 1.44 10.17 7.81
N LEU A 31 2.65 9.67 7.79
CA LEU A 31 3.13 8.70 6.81
C LEU A 31 3.37 7.38 7.54
N VAL A 32 2.70 6.32 7.09
CA VAL A 32 2.84 4.98 7.66
C VAL A 32 3.50 4.07 6.65
N ILE A 33 4.60 3.46 7.06
CA ILE A 33 5.36 2.51 6.24
C ILE A 33 5.08 1.10 6.76
N HIS A 34 4.65 0.22 5.86
CA HIS A 34 4.43 -1.19 6.14
C HIS A 34 5.37 -2.05 5.29
N ASN A 35 5.53 -3.31 5.65
CA ASN A 35 6.09 -4.29 4.72
C ASN A 35 5.02 -5.28 4.29
N ILE A 36 5.19 -5.85 3.11
CA ILE A 36 4.29 -6.87 2.58
C ILE A 36 5.04 -7.80 1.64
N SER A 37 4.71 -9.07 1.70
CA SER A 37 5.10 -10.05 0.69
C SER A 37 4.02 -11.10 0.56
N LEU A 38 3.69 -11.51 -0.66
CA LEU A 38 2.67 -12.51 -0.94
C LEU A 38 3.16 -13.54 -1.97
N PRO A 39 3.24 -14.83 -1.61
CA PRO A 39 3.14 -15.34 -0.24
C PRO A 39 4.25 -14.82 0.67
N PRO A 40 4.10 -14.90 2.00
CA PRO A 40 5.11 -14.35 2.92
C PRO A 40 6.53 -14.82 2.59
N GLY A 41 7.46 -13.86 2.49
CA GLY A 41 8.85 -14.11 2.15
C GLY A 41 9.14 -14.32 0.68
N LYS A 42 8.15 -14.27 -0.19
CA LYS A 42 8.31 -14.39 -1.65
C LYS A 42 8.06 -13.04 -2.32
N TYR A 43 8.86 -12.72 -3.33
CA TYR A 43 8.86 -11.43 -3.99
C TYR A 43 8.58 -11.57 -5.47
N GLY A 44 8.19 -10.43 -6.09
CA GLY A 44 7.82 -10.39 -7.48
C GLY A 44 6.38 -10.85 -7.73
N GLY A 45 6.01 -10.99 -8.99
CA GLY A 45 4.64 -11.34 -9.37
C GLY A 45 3.66 -10.21 -9.13
N ASP A 46 2.37 -10.55 -9.14
CA ASP A 46 1.28 -9.58 -9.05
C ASP A 46 0.26 -9.90 -7.94
N TYR A 47 0.64 -10.72 -6.97
CA TYR A 47 -0.28 -11.13 -5.90
C TYR A 47 -0.68 -9.97 -4.99
N ILE A 48 0.23 -9.02 -4.73
CA ILE A 48 -0.10 -7.84 -3.91
C ILE A 48 -1.13 -6.98 -4.64
N GLU A 49 -0.95 -6.75 -5.94
CA GLU A 49 -1.91 -6.02 -6.76
C GLU A 49 -3.27 -6.71 -6.76
N LYS A 50 -3.29 -8.04 -6.91
CA LYS A 50 -4.54 -8.82 -6.84
C LYS A 50 -5.18 -8.74 -5.45
N PHE A 51 -4.39 -8.76 -4.40
CA PHE A 51 -4.90 -8.64 -3.04
C PHE A 51 -5.59 -7.30 -2.81
N PHE A 52 -4.95 -6.21 -3.21
CA PHE A 52 -5.50 -4.86 -3.02
C PHE A 52 -6.67 -4.54 -3.95
N THR A 53 -6.88 -5.33 -4.99
CA THR A 53 -8.02 -5.18 -5.91
C THR A 53 -9.07 -6.28 -5.75
N ASN A 54 -8.98 -7.07 -4.69
CA ASN A 54 -9.93 -8.15 -4.35
C ASN A 54 -10.02 -9.23 -5.44
N GLN A 55 -8.91 -9.52 -6.10
CA GLN A 55 -8.81 -10.49 -7.20
C GLN A 55 -7.91 -11.68 -6.86
N LEU A 56 -7.52 -11.81 -5.58
CA LEU A 56 -6.66 -12.90 -5.16
C LEU A 56 -7.41 -14.24 -5.25
N ASN A 57 -6.73 -15.28 -5.76
CA ASN A 57 -7.29 -16.62 -5.87
C ASN A 57 -6.70 -17.50 -4.75
N SER A 58 -7.55 -18.07 -3.91
CA SER A 58 -7.12 -18.95 -2.81
C SER A 58 -6.42 -20.22 -3.28
N ASP A 59 -6.64 -20.66 -4.52
CA ASP A 59 -5.99 -21.84 -5.09
C ASP A 59 -4.51 -21.62 -5.42
N ASP A 60 -4.06 -20.37 -5.53
CA ASP A 60 -2.68 -20.04 -5.93
C ASP A 60 -1.67 -20.32 -4.81
N ASP A 61 -2.07 -20.22 -3.56
CA ASP A 61 -1.21 -20.53 -2.41
C ASP A 61 -2.08 -20.77 -1.16
N PRO A 62 -1.73 -21.76 -0.31
CA PRO A 62 -2.52 -22.05 0.91
C PRO A 62 -2.64 -20.86 1.86
N TYR A 63 -1.65 -19.99 1.93
CA TYR A 63 -1.69 -18.78 2.77
C TYR A 63 -2.82 -17.85 2.36
N PHE A 64 -3.21 -17.83 1.09
CA PHE A 64 -4.22 -16.90 0.60
C PHE A 64 -5.61 -17.19 1.15
N GLU A 65 -5.89 -18.42 1.59
CA GLU A 65 -7.15 -18.72 2.27
C GLU A 65 -7.35 -17.90 3.54
N ASP A 66 -6.24 -17.57 4.24
CA ASP A 66 -6.29 -16.81 5.49
C ASP A 66 -6.58 -15.32 5.28
N ILE A 67 -6.33 -14.79 4.08
CA ILE A 67 -6.43 -13.35 3.82
C ILE A 67 -7.45 -12.98 2.73
N ILE A 68 -8.03 -13.97 2.04
CA ILE A 68 -8.85 -13.70 0.85
C ILE A 68 -10.08 -12.83 1.15
N ASP A 69 -10.60 -12.88 2.37
CA ASP A 69 -11.77 -12.10 2.77
C ASP A 69 -11.41 -10.70 3.28
N LEU A 70 -10.14 -10.38 3.40
CA LEU A 70 -9.69 -9.05 3.81
C LEU A 70 -9.82 -8.06 2.65
N THR A 71 -10.37 -6.89 2.95
CA THR A 71 -10.48 -5.78 2.01
C THR A 71 -9.57 -4.65 2.47
N VAL A 72 -8.36 -4.62 1.95
CA VAL A 72 -7.32 -3.67 2.35
C VAL A 72 -6.65 -3.07 1.13
N SER A 73 -5.95 -1.97 1.33
CA SER A 73 -5.16 -1.31 0.29
C SER A 73 -4.10 -0.42 0.92
N SER A 74 -3.16 0.06 0.11
CA SER A 74 -2.27 1.16 0.45
C SER A 74 -2.33 2.19 -0.66
N HIS A 75 -1.78 3.38 -0.42
CA HIS A 75 -1.64 4.37 -1.49
C HIS A 75 -0.57 3.91 -2.49
N LEU A 76 0.59 3.51 -2.00
CA LEU A 76 1.71 3.07 -2.83
C LEU A 76 2.21 1.70 -2.40
N LEU A 77 2.73 0.96 -3.37
CA LEU A 77 3.57 -0.22 -3.20
C LEU A 77 4.91 0.06 -3.87
N ILE A 78 6.00 -0.16 -3.16
CA ILE A 78 7.36 -0.07 -3.72
C ILE A 78 7.96 -1.47 -3.69
N LYS A 79 8.18 -2.04 -4.87
CA LYS A 79 8.71 -3.39 -5.02
C LYS A 79 10.22 -3.44 -4.82
N ARG A 80 10.79 -4.65 -4.74
CA ARG A 80 12.22 -4.87 -4.51
C ARG A 80 13.11 -4.17 -5.53
N ASP A 81 12.66 -4.04 -6.78
CA ASP A 81 13.37 -3.36 -7.85
C ASP A 81 13.21 -1.84 -7.84
N GLY A 82 12.47 -1.30 -6.88
CA GLY A 82 12.18 0.12 -6.77
C GLY A 82 10.98 0.61 -7.57
N SER A 83 10.33 -0.27 -8.33
CA SER A 83 9.12 0.11 -9.08
C SER A 83 7.99 0.48 -8.14
N ILE A 84 7.21 1.50 -8.52
CA ILE A 84 6.11 2.05 -7.71
C ILE A 84 4.79 1.78 -8.41
N THR A 85 3.85 1.24 -7.66
CA THR A 85 2.45 1.10 -8.07
C THR A 85 1.59 1.92 -7.13
N GLN A 86 0.66 2.72 -7.67
CA GLN A 86 -0.29 3.50 -6.89
C GLN A 86 -1.68 2.90 -7.01
N PHE A 87 -2.30 2.64 -5.87
CA PHE A 87 -3.63 2.01 -5.78
C PHE A 87 -4.73 2.99 -5.41
N VAL A 88 -4.40 4.04 -4.68
CA VAL A 88 -5.37 5.00 -4.16
C VAL A 88 -4.83 6.42 -4.38
N PRO A 89 -5.63 7.33 -4.95
CA PRO A 89 -5.24 8.74 -5.00
C PRO A 89 -5.03 9.31 -3.60
N PHE A 90 -4.09 10.22 -3.43
CA PHE A 90 -3.73 10.73 -2.11
C PHE A 90 -4.84 11.52 -1.43
N ASN A 91 -5.80 12.05 -2.18
CA ASN A 91 -6.96 12.75 -1.59
C ASN A 91 -8.02 11.81 -1.01
N LYS A 92 -7.87 10.50 -1.23
CA LYS A 92 -8.72 9.48 -0.62
C LYS A 92 -7.96 8.71 0.44
N LYS A 93 -8.68 8.07 1.36
CA LYS A 93 -8.05 7.19 2.34
C LYS A 93 -7.93 5.77 1.78
N ALA A 94 -6.74 5.19 1.91
CA ALA A 94 -6.52 3.76 1.72
C ALA A 94 -6.85 3.02 3.03
N TRP A 95 -7.10 1.75 2.95
CA TRP A 95 -7.45 0.91 4.10
C TRP A 95 -6.24 0.07 4.50
N HIS A 96 -5.27 0.70 5.19
CA HIS A 96 -3.99 0.07 5.52
C HIS A 96 -3.70 -0.08 7.01
N ALA A 97 -4.37 0.70 7.87
CA ALA A 97 -4.03 0.77 9.28
C ALA A 97 -5.04 0.05 10.19
N GLY A 98 -6.23 -0.31 9.67
CA GLY A 98 -7.27 -0.95 10.46
C GLY A 98 -7.69 -0.12 11.66
N VAL A 99 -8.02 -0.80 12.76
CA VAL A 99 -8.25 -0.14 14.06
C VAL A 99 -6.89 0.32 14.58
N SER A 100 -6.72 1.64 14.73
CA SER A 100 -5.40 2.23 14.97
C SER A 100 -5.51 3.52 15.74
N ILE A 101 -4.40 3.89 16.40
CA ILE A 101 -4.28 5.14 17.14
C ILE A 101 -2.85 5.68 17.01
N PHE A 102 -2.72 6.98 16.86
CA PHE A 102 -1.44 7.69 16.84
C PHE A 102 -1.61 9.05 17.52
N LYS A 103 -0.84 9.30 18.57
CA LYS A 103 -0.92 10.55 19.38
C LYS A 103 -2.35 10.89 19.75
N ASP A 104 -3.08 9.94 20.32
CA ASP A 104 -4.46 10.04 20.76
C ASP A 104 -5.49 10.27 19.65
N ARG A 105 -5.11 10.18 18.37
CA ARG A 105 -6.05 10.18 17.25
C ARG A 105 -6.29 8.76 16.77
N GLU A 106 -7.54 8.37 16.74
CA GLU A 106 -7.99 7.08 16.23
C GLU A 106 -8.19 7.12 14.71
N ASP A 107 -8.30 5.95 14.09
CA ASP A 107 -8.55 5.78 12.66
C ASP A 107 -7.50 6.47 11.81
N CYS A 108 -6.27 5.96 11.88
CA CYS A 108 -5.12 6.54 11.19
C CYS A 108 -5.27 6.62 9.66
N ASN A 109 -6.13 5.79 9.04
CA ASN A 109 -6.44 5.90 7.62
C ASN A 109 -6.94 7.30 7.24
N GLU A 110 -7.68 7.97 8.13
CA GLU A 110 -8.27 9.28 7.86
C GLU A 110 -7.23 10.37 7.59
N PHE A 111 -6.06 10.32 8.24
CA PHE A 111 -5.08 11.40 8.19
C PHE A 111 -3.68 10.95 7.73
N SER A 112 -3.58 9.76 7.13
CA SER A 112 -2.29 9.20 6.74
C SER A 112 -2.21 8.86 5.26
N ILE A 113 -0.97 8.75 4.79
CA ILE A 113 -0.60 8.07 3.56
C ILE A 113 0.05 6.74 3.96
N GLY A 114 -0.44 5.63 3.41
CA GLY A 114 0.13 4.31 3.64
C GLY A 114 0.99 3.88 2.46
N ILE A 115 2.23 3.48 2.73
CA ILE A 115 3.15 2.95 1.73
C ILE A 115 3.58 1.57 2.17
N GLU A 116 3.41 0.59 1.28
CA GLU A 116 3.90 -0.76 1.47
C GLU A 116 5.24 -0.94 0.75
N LEU A 117 6.24 -1.44 1.47
CA LEU A 117 7.50 -1.87 0.89
C LEU A 117 7.51 -3.39 0.78
N GLU A 118 7.77 -3.91 -0.41
CA GLU A 118 7.85 -5.36 -0.59
C GLU A 118 9.02 -5.92 0.23
N GLY A 119 8.71 -6.77 1.21
CA GLY A 119 9.71 -7.28 2.13
C GLY A 119 9.10 -8.06 3.28
N THR A 120 9.91 -8.30 4.30
CA THR A 120 9.53 -8.97 5.55
C THR A 120 10.05 -8.16 6.74
N ASP A 121 9.64 -8.55 7.93
CA ASP A 121 10.13 -7.90 9.16
C ASP A 121 11.65 -8.09 9.37
N GLU A 122 12.23 -9.12 8.78
CA GLU A 122 13.62 -9.51 9.02
C GLU A 122 14.55 -9.29 7.82
N THR A 123 13.99 -9.12 6.62
CA THR A 123 14.77 -8.96 5.40
C THR A 123 15.08 -7.48 5.16
N PRO A 124 16.36 -7.08 5.03
CA PRO A 124 16.70 -5.71 4.67
C PRO A 124 16.06 -5.30 3.33
N TYR A 125 15.61 -4.05 3.26
CA TYR A 125 15.10 -3.51 1.99
C TYR A 125 16.24 -3.28 1.00
N GLU A 126 15.91 -3.31 -0.29
CA GLU A 126 16.86 -3.03 -1.33
C GLU A 126 17.14 -1.52 -1.44
N LYS A 127 18.33 -1.16 -1.92
CA LYS A 127 18.71 0.24 -2.13
C LYS A 127 17.72 0.96 -3.04
N GLU A 128 17.25 0.28 -4.08
CA GLU A 128 16.27 0.81 -5.03
C GLU A 128 14.95 1.17 -4.33
N GLN A 129 14.56 0.42 -3.30
CA GLN A 129 13.36 0.72 -2.51
C GLN A 129 13.51 2.01 -1.71
N TYR A 130 14.65 2.19 -1.05
CA TYR A 130 14.93 3.43 -0.32
C TYR A 130 14.99 4.64 -1.26
N ASN A 131 15.63 4.50 -2.41
CA ASN A 131 15.70 5.56 -3.40
C ASN A 131 14.30 5.99 -3.87
N SER A 132 13.44 5.02 -4.18
CA SER A 132 12.07 5.30 -4.61
C SER A 132 11.23 5.92 -3.49
N LEU A 133 11.40 5.46 -2.25
CA LEU A 133 10.71 6.02 -1.10
C LEU A 133 11.08 7.49 -0.87
N ILE A 134 12.34 7.84 -1.01
CA ILE A 134 12.80 9.23 -0.88
C ILE A 134 12.22 10.11 -1.98
N MET A 135 12.10 9.61 -3.19
CA MET A 135 11.57 10.35 -4.33
C MET A 135 10.05 10.50 -4.34
N ALA A 136 9.37 9.57 -3.70
CA ALA A 136 7.91 9.53 -3.70
C ALA A 136 7.25 10.62 -2.84
#